data_235ce48fb27e930b8b5425169a1c38e2
#
_entry.id   235ce48fb27e930b8b5425169a1c38e2
#
_cell.length_a   1.000
_cell.length_b   1.000
_cell.length_c   1.000
_cell.angle_alpha   90.00
_cell.angle_beta   90.00
_cell.angle_gamma   90.00
#
_symmetry.space_group_name_H-M   'P 1'
#
loop_
_entity.id
_entity.type
_entity.pdbx_description
1 polymer ?
#
loop_
_entity_poly.entity_id
_entity_poly.type
_entity_poly.pdbx_seq_one_letter_code
_entity_poly.pdbx_strand_id
1 'polypeptide(L)'
;MSQNAEKITDLKTALYDFHVSVGGKMVPFAGYQMPVQYPEGIMKEHLHVRANAGIFDVSHMGQFSIYGTEEEYLPLEKIVPIDLKSLNNNQSKYTVLMNKDGGIDDDLIVTKVEGGLNIVLNAACKHHDIKRIHEVIDPSKTKLHKDLSLIAIQGPKAVEILDNIIPGVSALTFMNGSKFKLNNEDIYVTRSGYT
;
A
#
# COMPACT_ATOMS: atom_id res chain seq x y z
N MET A 1 -33.31 -0.56 18.44
CA MET A 1 -32.25 -0.21 17.52
C MET A 1 -30.93 -0.35 18.28
N SER A 2 -30.35 -1.52 18.25
CA SER A 2 -29.08 -1.81 18.93
C SER A 2 -27.98 -1.51 17.92
N GLN A 3 -27.29 -0.39 18.11
CA GLN A 3 -26.04 -0.13 17.43
C GLN A 3 -25.02 -1.14 17.96
N ASN A 4 -24.67 -2.14 17.15
CA ASN A 4 -23.43 -2.88 17.34
C ASN A 4 -22.29 -1.89 17.17
N ALA A 5 -21.77 -1.36 18.26
CA ALA A 5 -20.48 -0.71 18.27
C ALA A 5 -19.48 -1.78 17.83
N GLU A 6 -19.00 -1.69 16.59
CA GLU A 6 -17.87 -2.47 16.12
C GLU A 6 -16.74 -2.31 17.12
N LYS A 7 -16.27 -3.43 17.64
CA LYS A 7 -15.13 -3.51 18.52
C LYS A 7 -13.97 -2.83 17.80
N ILE A 8 -13.58 -1.63 18.26
CA ILE A 8 -12.36 -0.94 17.78
C ILE A 8 -11.22 -1.91 18.07
N THR A 9 -10.71 -2.56 17.05
CA THR A 9 -9.59 -3.46 17.19
C THR A 9 -8.33 -2.60 17.29
N ASP A 10 -7.64 -2.69 18.43
CA ASP A 10 -6.39 -1.99 18.74
C ASP A 10 -5.21 -2.69 18.04
N LEU A 11 -5.27 -2.83 16.73
CA LEU A 11 -4.16 -3.39 15.97
C LEU A 11 -2.98 -2.43 15.98
N LYS A 12 -1.78 -2.98 15.93
CA LYS A 12 -0.52 -2.23 15.91
C LYS A 12 0.29 -2.61 14.69
N THR A 13 0.96 -1.63 14.10
CA THR A 13 1.98 -1.89 13.08
C THR A 13 3.28 -2.34 13.74
N ALA A 14 4.23 -2.86 12.98
CA ALA A 14 5.54 -3.25 13.49
C ALA A 14 6.33 -2.05 14.08
N LEU A 15 6.03 -0.83 13.63
CA LEU A 15 6.69 0.39 14.09
C LEU A 15 5.97 1.09 15.24
N TYR A 16 4.91 0.51 15.81
CA TYR A 16 4.12 1.14 16.89
C TYR A 16 4.97 1.64 18.05
N ASP A 17 5.83 0.78 18.61
CA ASP A 17 6.66 1.14 19.78
C ASP A 17 7.70 2.20 19.40
N PHE A 18 8.21 2.17 18.17
CA PHE A 18 9.07 3.24 17.65
C PHE A 18 8.32 4.57 17.59
N HIS A 19 7.11 4.62 17.06
CA HIS A 19 6.30 5.84 17.03
C HIS A 19 6.09 6.42 18.44
N VAL A 20 5.76 5.58 19.41
CA VAL A 20 5.62 6.01 20.81
C VAL A 20 6.93 6.55 21.36
N SER A 21 8.06 5.88 21.09
CA SER A 21 9.39 6.27 21.61
C SER A 21 9.86 7.64 21.10
N VAL A 22 9.44 8.03 19.89
CA VAL A 22 9.77 9.34 19.29
C VAL A 22 8.68 10.39 19.52
N GLY A 23 7.73 10.12 20.42
CA GLY A 23 6.70 11.07 20.84
C GLY A 23 5.49 11.14 19.90
N GLY A 24 5.24 10.12 19.11
CA GLY A 24 4.06 10.02 18.26
C GLY A 24 2.77 10.00 19.10
N LYS A 25 1.83 10.90 18.78
CA LYS A 25 0.48 10.90 19.36
C LYS A 25 -0.36 9.85 18.66
N MET A 26 -0.53 8.69 19.31
CA MET A 26 -1.28 7.57 18.75
C MET A 26 -2.79 7.80 18.85
N VAL A 27 -3.52 7.50 17.75
CA VAL A 27 -4.98 7.58 17.67
C VAL A 27 -5.54 6.38 16.90
N PRO A 28 -6.78 5.95 17.17
CA PRO A 28 -7.44 4.94 16.36
C PRO A 28 -7.64 5.42 14.93
N PHE A 29 -7.19 4.62 13.95
CA PHE A 29 -7.39 4.86 12.52
C PHE A 29 -7.50 3.52 11.77
N ALA A 30 -8.61 3.30 11.06
CA ALA A 30 -8.86 2.09 10.27
C ALA A 30 -8.61 0.77 11.04
N GLY A 31 -8.95 0.73 12.35
CA GLY A 31 -8.76 -0.43 13.23
C GLY A 31 -7.34 -0.58 13.81
N TYR A 32 -6.44 0.36 13.53
CA TYR A 32 -5.07 0.41 14.04
C TYR A 32 -4.84 1.61 14.93
N GLN A 33 -3.85 1.51 15.83
CA GLN A 33 -3.27 2.65 16.52
C GLN A 33 -2.20 3.28 15.63
N MET A 34 -2.45 4.50 15.13
CA MET A 34 -1.56 5.20 14.19
C MET A 34 -1.14 6.56 14.71
N PRO A 35 0.09 7.02 14.43
CA PRO A 35 0.54 8.36 14.86
C PRO A 35 -0.14 9.45 14.03
N VAL A 36 -0.87 10.36 14.66
CA VAL A 36 -1.50 11.51 14.00
C VAL A 36 -0.55 12.70 13.88
N GLN A 37 0.40 12.82 14.79
CA GLN A 37 1.45 13.85 14.80
C GLN A 37 2.58 13.47 15.76
N TYR A 38 3.70 14.16 15.63
CA TYR A 38 4.85 14.13 16.52
C TYR A 38 5.02 15.47 17.26
N PRO A 39 6.05 15.65 18.12
CA PRO A 39 6.19 16.87 18.95
C PRO A 39 6.20 18.19 18.17
N GLU A 40 6.67 18.21 16.93
CA GLU A 40 6.68 19.42 16.09
C GLU A 40 5.26 19.87 15.66
N GLY A 41 4.30 18.96 15.68
CA GLY A 41 2.91 19.19 15.33
C GLY A 41 2.59 19.16 13.84
N ILE A 42 1.34 18.83 13.52
CA ILE A 42 0.84 18.55 12.16
C ILE A 42 1.26 19.61 11.15
N MET A 43 1.15 20.90 11.50
CA MET A 43 1.41 21.99 10.54
C MET A 43 2.89 22.05 10.13
N LYS A 44 3.82 21.94 11.11
CA LYS A 44 5.26 21.94 10.80
C LYS A 44 5.67 20.69 10.04
N GLU A 45 5.16 19.53 10.44
CA GLU A 45 5.41 18.27 9.75
C GLU A 45 4.91 18.33 8.31
N HIS A 46 3.69 18.84 8.07
CA HIS A 46 3.17 19.04 6.73
C HIS A 46 4.05 19.98 5.89
N LEU A 47 4.40 21.14 6.41
CA LEU A 47 5.26 22.10 5.68
C LEU A 47 6.66 21.53 5.39
N HIS A 48 7.19 20.72 6.34
CA HIS A 48 8.47 20.04 6.13
C HIS A 48 8.40 19.05 4.97
N VAL A 49 7.36 18.21 4.91
CA VAL A 49 7.16 17.25 3.82
C VAL A 49 7.01 17.97 2.48
N ARG A 50 6.28 19.09 2.44
CA ARG A 50 6.10 19.89 1.22
C ARG A 50 7.41 20.52 0.71
N ALA A 51 8.32 20.86 1.60
CA ALA A 51 9.60 21.51 1.27
C ALA A 51 10.77 20.52 1.11
N ASN A 52 10.70 19.35 1.77
CA ASN A 52 11.78 18.39 1.87
C ASN A 52 11.27 16.95 1.58
N ALA A 53 11.22 16.13 2.63
CA ALA A 53 10.64 14.79 2.58
C ALA A 53 10.16 14.35 3.96
N GLY A 54 9.22 13.42 4.00
CA GLY A 54 8.78 12.73 5.21
C GLY A 54 8.64 11.25 4.97
N ILE A 55 8.77 10.48 6.06
CA ILE A 55 8.55 9.04 6.09
C ILE A 55 7.25 8.74 6.81
N PHE A 56 6.46 7.82 6.25
CA PHE A 56 5.14 7.46 6.76
C PHE A 56 5.04 5.94 6.89
N ASP A 57 4.67 5.47 8.06
CA ASP A 57 4.24 4.09 8.24
C ASP A 57 2.82 3.93 7.70
N VAL A 58 2.69 3.18 6.62
CA VAL A 58 1.42 2.84 5.99
C VAL A 58 1.16 1.32 6.03
N SER A 59 1.81 0.62 6.97
CA SER A 59 1.72 -0.83 7.13
C SER A 59 0.33 -1.33 7.51
N HIS A 60 -0.58 -0.45 7.92
CA HIS A 60 -1.99 -0.77 8.13
C HIS A 60 -2.74 -1.08 6.83
N MET A 61 -2.23 -0.66 5.68
CA MET A 61 -2.79 -0.99 4.36
C MET A 61 -2.63 -2.48 4.06
N GLY A 62 -3.52 -3.01 3.21
CA GLY A 62 -3.45 -4.39 2.77
C GLY A 62 -2.40 -4.58 1.67
N GLN A 63 -1.40 -5.41 1.92
CA GLN A 63 -0.47 -5.90 0.91
C GLN A 63 -0.96 -7.28 0.47
N PHE A 64 -1.49 -7.38 -0.73
CA PHE A 64 -2.17 -8.56 -1.24
C PHE A 64 -1.53 -9.02 -2.54
N SER A 65 -1.28 -10.33 -2.67
CA SER A 65 -0.72 -10.92 -3.89
C SER A 65 -1.69 -11.91 -4.52
N ILE A 66 -1.73 -11.92 -5.84
CA ILE A 66 -2.35 -12.94 -6.66
C ILE A 66 -1.21 -13.66 -7.39
N TYR A 67 -1.07 -14.95 -7.20
CA TYR A 67 -0.04 -15.78 -7.82
C TYR A 67 -0.63 -16.54 -9.00
N GLY A 68 0.15 -16.68 -10.07
CA GLY A 68 -0.22 -17.49 -11.20
C GLY A 68 0.15 -16.90 -12.56
N THR A 69 -0.32 -17.56 -13.61
CA THR A 69 -0.16 -17.13 -14.98
C THR A 69 -1.12 -15.98 -15.33
N GLU A 70 -0.91 -15.38 -16.49
CA GLU A 70 -1.79 -14.32 -16.97
C GLU A 70 -3.25 -14.78 -17.04
N GLU A 71 -3.51 -15.98 -17.51
CA GLU A 71 -4.87 -16.54 -17.61
C GLU A 71 -5.57 -16.65 -16.24
N GLU A 72 -4.80 -16.91 -15.17
CA GLU A 72 -5.33 -17.08 -13.81
C GLU A 72 -5.69 -15.75 -13.13
N TYR A 73 -5.01 -14.64 -13.45
CA TYR A 73 -5.32 -13.35 -12.87
C TYR A 73 -6.14 -12.39 -13.76
N LEU A 74 -6.22 -12.63 -15.07
CA LEU A 74 -7.04 -11.83 -15.99
C LEU A 74 -8.52 -11.69 -15.58
N PRO A 75 -9.16 -12.68 -14.92
CA PRO A 75 -10.53 -12.48 -14.43
C PRO A 75 -10.73 -11.27 -13.52
N LEU A 76 -9.66 -10.71 -12.94
CA LEU A 76 -9.70 -9.48 -12.15
C LEU A 76 -10.23 -8.28 -12.98
N GLU A 77 -10.00 -8.24 -14.29
CA GLU A 77 -10.51 -7.19 -15.19
C GLU A 77 -12.05 -7.08 -15.23
N LYS A 78 -12.77 -8.10 -14.73
CA LYS A 78 -14.22 -8.04 -14.61
C LYS A 78 -14.71 -7.05 -13.55
N ILE A 79 -13.84 -6.72 -12.60
CA ILE A 79 -14.18 -5.86 -11.45
C ILE A 79 -13.22 -4.66 -11.30
N VAL A 80 -12.14 -4.61 -12.11
CA VAL A 80 -11.23 -3.45 -12.18
C VAL A 80 -11.10 -2.97 -13.63
N PRO A 81 -11.24 -1.65 -13.92
CA PRO A 81 -11.18 -1.12 -15.29
C PRO A 81 -9.73 -0.89 -15.71
N ILE A 82 -8.98 -1.95 -15.87
CA ILE A 82 -7.56 -1.95 -16.24
C ILE A 82 -7.28 -3.04 -17.27
N ASP A 83 -6.43 -2.75 -18.23
CA ASP A 83 -5.87 -3.75 -19.16
C ASP A 83 -4.58 -4.31 -18.53
N LEU A 84 -4.68 -5.46 -17.87
CA LEU A 84 -3.57 -6.14 -17.20
C LEU A 84 -2.54 -6.68 -18.19
N LYS A 85 -2.97 -7.00 -19.43
CA LYS A 85 -2.06 -7.47 -20.47
C LYS A 85 -1.10 -6.39 -20.92
N SER A 86 -1.58 -5.15 -20.97
CA SER A 86 -0.76 -4.01 -21.39
C SER A 86 0.30 -3.59 -20.36
N LEU A 87 0.20 -4.06 -19.11
CA LEU A 87 1.21 -3.76 -18.09
C LEU A 87 2.49 -4.53 -18.33
N ASN A 88 3.61 -3.82 -18.32
CA ASN A 88 4.93 -4.43 -18.26
C ASN A 88 5.20 -5.01 -16.85
N ASN A 89 6.14 -5.95 -16.76
CA ASN A 89 6.58 -6.45 -15.46
C ASN A 89 7.15 -5.30 -14.60
N ASN A 90 6.81 -5.28 -13.31
CA ASN A 90 7.09 -4.22 -12.34
C ASN A 90 6.39 -2.86 -12.61
N GLN A 91 5.45 -2.81 -13.53
CA GLN A 91 4.64 -1.62 -13.75
C GLN A 91 3.40 -1.66 -12.85
N SER A 92 3.13 -0.52 -12.23
CA SER A 92 1.97 -0.28 -11.38
C SER A 92 0.91 0.53 -12.10
N LYS A 93 -0.35 0.37 -11.70
CA LYS A 93 -1.45 1.22 -12.12
C LYS A 93 -2.41 1.46 -10.94
N TYR A 94 -2.76 2.72 -10.72
CA TYR A 94 -3.87 3.10 -9.86
C TYR A 94 -5.17 2.82 -10.61
N THR A 95 -6.11 2.19 -9.94
CA THR A 95 -7.41 1.80 -10.49
C THR A 95 -8.47 1.75 -9.39
N VAL A 96 -9.70 1.40 -9.76
CA VAL A 96 -10.82 1.28 -8.83
C VAL A 96 -11.40 -0.13 -8.84
N LEU A 97 -11.96 -0.54 -7.72
CA LEU A 97 -12.79 -1.73 -7.59
C LEU A 97 -14.24 -1.34 -7.87
N MET A 98 -14.82 -1.91 -8.93
CA MET A 98 -16.17 -1.58 -9.35
C MET A 98 -17.19 -2.56 -8.78
N ASN A 99 -18.38 -2.07 -8.48
CA ASN A 99 -19.54 -2.90 -8.18
C ASN A 99 -20.37 -3.24 -9.44
N LYS A 100 -21.40 -4.06 -9.24
CA LYS A 100 -22.25 -4.56 -10.35
C LYS A 100 -23.10 -3.47 -11.01
N ASP A 101 -23.30 -2.35 -10.33
CA ASP A 101 -24.10 -1.22 -10.80
C ASP A 101 -23.22 -0.15 -11.50
N GLY A 102 -21.91 -0.42 -11.66
CA GLY A 102 -20.95 0.49 -12.27
C GLY A 102 -20.44 1.58 -11.32
N GLY A 103 -20.79 1.50 -10.03
CA GLY A 103 -20.23 2.36 -8.98
C GLY A 103 -18.86 1.87 -8.51
N ILE A 104 -18.20 2.68 -7.70
CA ILE A 104 -16.87 2.39 -7.12
C ILE A 104 -17.07 1.90 -5.69
N ASP A 105 -16.55 0.70 -5.39
CA ASP A 105 -16.49 0.15 -4.03
C ASP A 105 -15.27 0.69 -3.28
N ASP A 106 -14.09 0.69 -3.94
CA ASP A 106 -12.84 1.24 -3.40
C ASP A 106 -11.85 1.55 -4.51
N ASP A 107 -10.69 2.12 -4.16
CA ASP A 107 -9.55 2.33 -5.05
C ASP A 107 -8.36 1.47 -4.61
N LEU A 108 -7.50 1.11 -5.56
CA LEU A 108 -6.36 0.24 -5.31
C LEU A 108 -5.21 0.47 -6.30
N ILE A 109 -4.02 0.00 -5.94
CA ILE A 109 -2.87 0.00 -6.84
C ILE A 109 -2.54 -1.44 -7.19
N VAL A 110 -2.56 -1.76 -8.47
CA VAL A 110 -2.14 -3.06 -9.02
C VAL A 110 -0.76 -2.93 -9.62
N THR A 111 0.15 -3.83 -9.26
CA THR A 111 1.50 -3.94 -9.84
C THR A 111 1.67 -5.31 -10.45
N LYS A 112 1.96 -5.38 -11.73
CA LYS A 112 2.32 -6.64 -12.40
C LYS A 112 3.73 -7.04 -11.98
N VAL A 113 3.88 -8.25 -11.48
CA VAL A 113 5.17 -8.81 -11.07
C VAL A 113 5.41 -10.17 -11.72
N GLU A 114 6.63 -10.65 -11.66
CA GLU A 114 6.92 -12.02 -12.12
C GLU A 114 6.09 -13.01 -11.30
N GLY A 115 5.28 -13.82 -11.98
CA GLY A 115 4.44 -14.84 -11.37
C GLY A 115 3.12 -14.33 -10.77
N GLY A 116 2.66 -13.10 -11.13
CA GLY A 116 1.35 -12.64 -10.69
C GLY A 116 1.18 -11.13 -10.56
N LEU A 117 0.38 -10.74 -9.57
CA LEU A 117 0.08 -9.35 -9.26
C LEU A 117 0.32 -9.06 -7.78
N ASN A 118 0.85 -7.89 -7.46
CA ASN A 118 0.81 -7.31 -6.12
C ASN A 118 -0.22 -6.17 -6.09
N ILE A 119 -1.03 -6.13 -5.05
CA ILE A 119 -2.11 -5.16 -4.90
C ILE A 119 -1.98 -4.49 -3.53
N VAL A 120 -2.06 -3.16 -3.51
CA VAL A 120 -2.18 -2.39 -2.27
C VAL A 120 -3.64 -1.99 -2.12
N LEU A 121 -4.23 -2.38 -0.98
CA LEU A 121 -5.63 -2.17 -0.62
C LEU A 121 -5.74 -1.20 0.55
N ASN A 122 -6.80 -0.40 0.57
CA ASN A 122 -7.07 0.53 1.67
C ASN A 122 -7.35 -0.21 2.98
N ALA A 123 -6.80 0.30 4.08
CA ALA A 123 -6.81 -0.39 5.37
C ALA A 123 -8.20 -0.74 5.87
N ALA A 124 -9.15 0.19 5.76
CA ALA A 124 -10.52 0.01 6.24
C ALA A 124 -11.31 -0.99 5.40
N CYS A 125 -11.04 -1.06 4.11
CA CYS A 125 -11.82 -1.83 3.14
C CYS A 125 -11.18 -3.17 2.76
N LYS A 126 -9.91 -3.41 3.10
CA LYS A 126 -9.12 -4.56 2.61
C LYS A 126 -9.80 -5.93 2.70
N HIS A 127 -10.58 -6.19 3.77
CA HIS A 127 -11.29 -7.46 3.91
C HIS A 127 -12.51 -7.56 3.00
N HIS A 128 -13.20 -6.44 2.77
CA HIS A 128 -14.27 -6.34 1.79
C HIS A 128 -13.72 -6.54 0.37
N ASP A 129 -12.65 -5.84 0.04
CA ASP A 129 -12.03 -5.87 -1.28
C ASP A 129 -11.50 -7.25 -1.64
N ILE A 130 -10.84 -7.93 -0.68
CA ILE A 130 -10.38 -9.32 -0.85
C ILE A 130 -11.57 -10.24 -1.13
N LYS A 131 -12.69 -10.07 -0.42
CA LYS A 131 -13.90 -10.86 -0.68
C LYS A 131 -14.42 -10.61 -2.11
N ARG A 132 -14.42 -9.36 -2.57
CA ARG A 132 -14.81 -9.00 -3.94
C ARG A 132 -13.86 -9.62 -4.97
N ILE A 133 -12.55 -9.55 -4.73
CA ILE A 133 -11.54 -10.17 -5.59
C ILE A 133 -11.74 -11.69 -5.67
N HIS A 134 -12.07 -12.34 -4.56
CA HIS A 134 -12.34 -13.78 -4.52
C HIS A 134 -13.63 -14.20 -5.25
N GLU A 135 -14.49 -13.26 -5.67
CA GLU A 135 -15.62 -13.60 -6.57
C GLU A 135 -15.16 -13.95 -8.00
N VAL A 136 -13.96 -13.52 -8.39
CA VAL A 136 -13.42 -13.69 -9.74
C VAL A 136 -12.05 -14.37 -9.78
N ILE A 137 -11.33 -14.40 -8.67
CA ILE A 137 -10.00 -15.02 -8.50
C ILE A 137 -10.09 -16.17 -7.50
N ASP A 138 -9.45 -17.30 -7.80
CA ASP A 138 -9.34 -18.44 -6.90
C ASP A 138 -8.62 -18.03 -5.60
N PRO A 139 -9.26 -18.14 -4.42
CA PRO A 139 -8.64 -17.81 -3.14
C PRO A 139 -7.34 -18.56 -2.86
N SER A 140 -7.17 -19.79 -3.38
CA SER A 140 -5.95 -20.59 -3.20
C SER A 140 -4.73 -19.99 -3.90
N LYS A 141 -4.94 -19.07 -4.84
CA LYS A 141 -3.91 -18.34 -5.59
C LYS A 141 -3.58 -16.98 -4.96
N THR A 142 -4.08 -16.70 -3.77
CA THR A 142 -3.94 -15.38 -3.17
C THR A 142 -3.28 -15.41 -1.80
N LYS A 143 -2.67 -14.30 -1.40
CA LYS A 143 -2.12 -14.12 -0.05
C LYS A 143 -2.26 -12.67 0.41
N LEU A 144 -2.88 -12.49 1.58
CA LEU A 144 -2.75 -11.24 2.34
C LEU A 144 -1.51 -11.35 3.23
N HIS A 145 -0.51 -10.49 2.97
CA HIS A 145 0.72 -10.46 3.75
C HIS A 145 0.49 -9.76 5.09
N LYS A 146 0.83 -10.44 6.18
CA LYS A 146 0.73 -9.91 7.55
C LYS A 146 2.11 -9.65 8.17
N ASP A 147 3.13 -10.11 7.50
CA ASP A 147 4.54 -10.15 7.89
C ASP A 147 5.39 -9.09 7.17
N LEU A 148 4.76 -8.28 6.30
CA LEU A 148 5.40 -7.20 5.58
C LEU A 148 4.97 -5.83 6.15
N SER A 149 5.93 -4.93 6.26
CA SER A 149 5.67 -3.51 6.49
C SER A 149 5.63 -2.74 5.17
N LEU A 150 4.87 -1.65 5.14
CA LEU A 150 4.81 -0.74 4.02
C LEU A 150 5.17 0.67 4.50
N ILE A 151 6.19 1.25 3.87
CA ILE A 151 6.68 2.57 4.21
C ILE A 151 6.56 3.47 2.99
N ALA A 152 5.99 4.65 3.16
CA ALA A 152 5.97 5.68 2.14
C ALA A 152 6.97 6.79 2.48
N ILE A 153 7.80 7.17 1.50
CA ILE A 153 8.70 8.33 1.59
C ILE A 153 8.21 9.34 0.57
N GLN A 154 7.80 10.51 1.03
CA GLN A 154 7.12 11.49 0.22
C GLN A 154 7.74 12.89 0.36
N GLY A 155 7.68 13.67 -0.71
CA GLY A 155 8.19 15.04 -0.77
C GLY A 155 9.21 15.25 -1.90
N PRO A 156 9.54 16.51 -2.23
CA PRO A 156 10.39 16.83 -3.38
C PRO A 156 11.81 16.23 -3.28
N LYS A 157 12.31 15.97 -2.07
CA LYS A 157 13.63 15.35 -1.84
C LYS A 157 13.57 13.84 -1.56
N ALA A 158 12.39 13.20 -1.66
CA ALA A 158 12.22 11.79 -1.31
C ALA A 158 13.16 10.87 -2.10
N VAL A 159 13.27 11.08 -3.41
CA VAL A 159 14.12 10.25 -4.29
C VAL A 159 15.59 10.42 -3.95
N GLU A 160 16.07 11.66 -3.75
CA GLU A 160 17.47 11.96 -3.40
C GLU A 160 17.86 11.30 -2.07
N ILE A 161 16.99 11.44 -1.05
CA ILE A 161 17.24 10.85 0.27
C ILE A 161 17.28 9.33 0.18
N LEU A 162 16.31 8.73 -0.54
CA LEU A 162 16.22 7.28 -0.64
C LEU A 162 17.39 6.70 -1.46
N ASP A 163 17.84 7.38 -2.51
CA ASP A 163 18.97 6.93 -3.34
C ASP A 163 20.30 6.88 -2.57
N ASN A 164 20.46 7.74 -1.56
CA ASN A 164 21.63 7.69 -0.65
C ASN A 164 21.60 6.46 0.28
N ILE A 165 20.41 5.90 0.54
CA ILE A 165 20.24 4.72 1.41
C ILE A 165 20.19 3.44 0.58
N ILE A 166 19.52 3.50 -0.56
CA ILE A 166 19.30 2.39 -1.49
C ILE A 166 19.74 2.86 -2.90
N PRO A 167 21.02 2.73 -3.24
CA PRO A 167 21.53 3.20 -4.51
C PRO A 167 20.80 2.61 -5.72
N GLY A 168 20.45 3.45 -6.68
CA GLY A 168 19.78 3.08 -7.91
C GLY A 168 18.27 3.26 -7.91
N VAL A 169 17.63 3.62 -6.78
CA VAL A 169 16.18 3.88 -6.77
C VAL A 169 15.81 5.11 -7.60
N SER A 170 16.73 6.04 -7.79
CA SER A 170 16.55 7.22 -8.64
C SER A 170 16.29 6.86 -10.12
N ALA A 171 16.74 5.70 -10.58
CA ALA A 171 16.49 5.20 -11.94
C ALA A 171 15.04 4.69 -12.16
N LEU A 172 14.28 4.46 -11.11
CA LEU A 172 12.87 4.08 -11.24
C LEU A 172 12.09 5.20 -11.91
N THR A 173 11.31 4.86 -12.92
CA THR A 173 10.36 5.77 -13.55
C THR A 173 9.02 5.74 -12.82
N PHE A 174 8.18 6.77 -13.04
CA PHE A 174 6.85 6.85 -12.42
C PHE A 174 6.00 5.61 -12.70
N MET A 175 5.31 5.12 -11.67
CA MET A 175 4.50 3.90 -11.69
C MET A 175 5.27 2.64 -12.08
N ASN A 176 6.56 2.58 -11.72
CA ASN A 176 7.37 1.37 -11.83
C ASN A 176 8.03 1.03 -10.50
N GLY A 177 8.33 -0.25 -10.33
CA GLY A 177 9.01 -0.78 -9.16
C GLY A 177 10.19 -1.66 -9.53
N SER A 178 10.97 -2.04 -8.54
CA SER A 178 12.04 -3.03 -8.66
C SER A 178 12.40 -3.60 -7.28
N LYS A 179 13.08 -4.74 -7.30
CA LYS A 179 13.70 -5.33 -6.12
C LYS A 179 15.04 -4.64 -5.86
N PHE A 180 15.31 -4.36 -4.60
CA PHE A 180 16.58 -3.82 -4.11
C PHE A 180 17.03 -4.59 -2.87
N LYS A 181 18.23 -4.30 -2.40
CA LYS A 181 18.76 -4.81 -1.14
C LYS A 181 18.93 -3.67 -0.15
N LEU A 182 18.48 -3.88 1.08
CA LEU A 182 18.76 -3.02 2.23
C LEU A 182 19.26 -3.89 3.38
N ASN A 183 20.50 -3.68 3.82
CA ASN A 183 21.15 -4.49 4.86
C ASN A 183 21.07 -6.03 4.60
N ASN A 184 21.26 -6.44 3.35
CA ASN A 184 21.14 -7.81 2.84
C ASN A 184 19.71 -8.38 2.77
N GLU A 185 18.70 -7.64 3.20
CA GLU A 185 17.29 -8.01 3.07
C GLU A 185 16.73 -7.56 1.71
N ASP A 186 15.85 -8.39 1.15
CA ASP A 186 15.14 -8.06 -0.08
C ASP A 186 14.00 -7.09 0.23
N ILE A 187 13.99 -5.98 -0.49
CA ILE A 187 12.90 -5.01 -0.46
C ILE A 187 12.38 -4.76 -1.86
N TYR A 188 11.11 -4.39 -1.96
CA TYR A 188 10.50 -3.96 -3.21
C TYR A 188 10.16 -2.47 -3.12
N VAL A 189 10.71 -1.68 -4.04
CA VAL A 189 10.49 -0.23 -4.07
C VAL A 189 9.69 0.12 -5.30
N THR A 190 8.62 0.90 -5.13
CA THR A 190 7.85 1.49 -6.23
C THR A 190 8.01 3.01 -6.22
N ARG A 191 8.10 3.62 -7.40
CA ARG A 191 8.03 5.07 -7.57
C ARG A 191 6.63 5.43 -8.03
N SER A 192 5.78 5.82 -7.09
CA SER A 192 4.40 6.22 -7.36
C SER A 192 4.14 7.63 -6.83
N GLY A 193 3.08 8.27 -7.29
CA GLY A 193 2.62 9.54 -6.76
C GLY A 193 1.31 9.29 -6.02
N TYR A 194 1.41 9.01 -4.73
CA TYR A 194 0.23 8.75 -3.91
C TYR A 194 -0.49 10.04 -3.48
N THR A 195 0.26 11.11 -3.33
CA THR A 195 -0.28 12.43 -2.93
C THR A 195 0.15 13.53 -3.91
#